data_d45bb2e0e3f5b861e41f284be265fcbe
#
_entry.id   d45bb2e0e3f5b861e41f284be265fcbe
#
_cell.length_a   1.000
_cell.length_b   1.000
_cell.length_c   1.000
_cell.angle_alpha   90.00
_cell.angle_beta   90.00
_cell.angle_gamma   90.00
#
_symmetry.space_group_name_H-M   'P 1'
#
loop_
_entity.id
_entity.type
_entity.pdbx_description
1 polymer ?
#
loop_
_entity_poly.entity_id
_entity_poly.type
_entity_poly.pdbx_seq_one_letter_code
_entity_poly.pdbx_strand_id
1 'polypeptide(L)'
;MTDFAVDDGGRLAGAARGRNALALAIFLLTIAAFLLRFTISPEVLDRFENYTGDGGSFLQKLHVGTYAILLVAPLALISRPIVLRGDEIGKFKALLRFVLLLVGLMVYLGLVGHISTSGIFIDTYLAAGVAGLIMMAQSEAARRRIGDVIVVMLLVSALMGVFEAVTHHRILPYDNVEAQFRPIGLTEHPLALGTLCAAGIGFAMATRWPVWARLLAAFVLLVGCAVSGARFALLTAAVEVFALLLLTPWPKLTRRHARQAKAVVLILVLIGGAALVALLASAGLLSRFGDGVFDANAMVRVSVYDIFGHVGWQDLLFGMPADALVEVVQKQLHLPTLESAPIAILMLLGLPMALLFVGALGWTMLRVLRFARASTRIALLTFFVAALSNNALSTKTPAVAIALVLVLAFSNREAAKSAPDRRG
;
A
#
# COMPACT_ATOMS: atom_id res chain seq x y z
N MET A 1 62.37 12.93 24.25
CA MET A 1 60.96 13.43 24.00
C MET A 1 60.58 12.88 22.63
N THR A 2 59.91 11.74 22.61
CA THR A 2 59.46 11.08 21.37
C THR A 2 57.99 11.44 21.17
N ASP A 3 57.76 12.18 20.11
CA ASP A 3 56.41 12.57 19.65
C ASP A 3 55.56 11.32 19.38
N PHE A 4 54.53 11.13 20.18
CA PHE A 4 53.40 10.28 19.84
C PHE A 4 52.54 11.04 18.82
N ALA A 5 52.91 10.98 17.55
CA ALA A 5 51.97 11.31 16.47
C ALA A 5 50.87 10.27 16.51
N VAL A 6 49.76 10.62 17.17
CA VAL A 6 48.54 9.79 17.19
C VAL A 6 48.04 9.68 15.76
N ASP A 7 47.94 8.46 15.24
CA ASP A 7 47.39 8.12 13.92
C ASP A 7 45.88 8.40 13.89
N ASP A 8 45.50 9.68 13.88
CA ASP A 8 44.11 10.14 13.77
C ASP A 8 43.50 9.77 12.43
N GLY A 9 44.29 9.62 11.37
CA GLY A 9 43.82 9.25 10.03
C GLY A 9 43.24 7.83 9.98
N GLY A 10 43.88 6.87 10.62
CA GLY A 10 43.42 5.48 10.68
C GLY A 10 42.13 5.33 11.50
N ARG A 11 42.02 6.05 12.62
CA ARG A 11 40.82 6.05 13.47
C ARG A 11 39.61 6.70 12.75
N LEU A 12 39.78 7.80 12.05
CA LEU A 12 38.75 8.47 11.30
C LEU A 12 38.27 7.63 10.10
N ALA A 13 39.19 6.97 9.38
CA ALA A 13 38.87 6.04 8.29
C ALA A 13 38.13 4.78 8.81
N GLY A 14 38.52 4.24 9.96
CA GLY A 14 37.84 3.12 10.62
C GLY A 14 36.41 3.49 11.05
N ALA A 15 36.24 4.64 11.69
CA ALA A 15 34.95 5.15 12.11
C ALA A 15 34.00 5.44 10.90
N ALA A 16 34.54 5.92 9.78
CA ALA A 16 33.78 6.12 8.53
C ALA A 16 33.33 4.80 7.90
N ARG A 17 34.22 3.78 7.88
CA ARG A 17 33.88 2.42 7.40
C ARG A 17 32.80 1.78 8.28
N GLY A 18 32.91 1.86 9.60
CA GLY A 18 31.92 1.34 10.53
C GLY A 18 30.53 1.98 10.33
N ARG A 19 30.47 3.30 10.17
CA ARG A 19 29.20 4.02 9.89
C ARG A 19 28.57 3.60 8.56
N ASN A 20 29.37 3.37 7.53
CA ASN A 20 28.88 2.92 6.22
C ASN A 20 28.38 1.47 6.29
N ALA A 21 29.07 0.58 7.00
CA ALA A 21 28.65 -0.80 7.23
C ALA A 21 27.33 -0.87 8.00
N LEU A 22 27.18 -0.09 9.08
CA LEU A 22 25.92 0.00 9.83
C LEU A 22 24.78 0.54 8.97
N ALA A 23 25.02 1.58 8.16
CA ALA A 23 24.01 2.13 7.25
C ALA A 23 23.57 1.10 6.21
N LEU A 24 24.51 0.30 5.68
CA LEU A 24 24.20 -0.79 4.75
C LEU A 24 23.39 -1.90 5.45
N ALA A 25 23.79 -2.30 6.65
CA ALA A 25 23.08 -3.33 7.42
C ALA A 25 21.61 -2.91 7.68
N ILE A 26 21.39 -1.67 8.17
CA ILE A 26 20.04 -1.15 8.40
C ILE A 26 19.23 -1.09 7.09
N PHE A 27 19.85 -0.70 5.98
CA PHE A 27 19.22 -0.68 4.66
C PHE A 27 18.77 -2.09 4.24
N LEU A 28 19.65 -3.10 4.37
CA LEU A 28 19.33 -4.48 4.00
C LEU A 28 18.26 -5.08 4.93
N LEU A 29 18.36 -4.86 6.23
CA LEU A 29 17.34 -5.27 7.19
C LEU A 29 15.99 -4.62 6.92
N THR A 30 15.97 -3.34 6.51
CA THR A 30 14.73 -2.64 6.12
C THR A 30 14.09 -3.31 4.89
N ILE A 31 14.88 -3.61 3.85
CA ILE A 31 14.36 -4.31 2.67
C ILE A 31 13.83 -5.70 3.06
N ALA A 32 14.60 -6.46 3.84
CA ALA A 32 14.20 -7.79 4.27
C ALA A 32 12.87 -7.76 5.07
N ALA A 33 12.74 -6.84 6.04
CA ALA A 33 11.53 -6.68 6.82
C ALA A 33 10.32 -6.28 5.95
N PHE A 34 10.52 -5.38 4.98
CA PHE A 34 9.44 -4.97 4.07
C PHE A 34 9.04 -6.10 3.13
N LEU A 35 9.99 -6.81 2.52
CA LEU A 35 9.68 -7.95 1.67
C LEU A 35 8.97 -9.04 2.48
N LEU A 36 9.44 -9.36 3.69
CA LEU A 36 8.79 -10.32 4.56
C LEU A 36 7.32 -9.95 4.84
N ARG A 37 7.02 -8.65 5.04
CA ARG A 37 5.64 -8.19 5.27
C ARG A 37 4.81 -8.14 4.00
N PHE A 38 5.42 -7.87 2.84
CA PHE A 38 4.71 -7.55 1.62
C PHE A 38 4.50 -8.74 0.68
N THR A 39 5.23 -9.85 0.88
CA THR A 39 5.17 -11.03 0.00
C THR A 39 4.62 -12.29 0.66
N ILE A 40 4.53 -12.34 2.00
CA ILE A 40 3.93 -13.47 2.69
C ILE A 40 2.44 -13.17 2.88
N SER A 41 1.58 -14.01 2.32
CA SER A 41 0.14 -13.89 2.50
C SER A 41 -0.33 -14.53 3.82
N PRO A 42 -1.53 -14.16 4.33
CA PRO A 42 -2.13 -14.80 5.49
C PRO A 42 -2.21 -16.32 5.36
N GLU A 43 -2.59 -16.84 4.19
CA GLU A 43 -2.75 -18.26 3.93
C GLU A 43 -1.41 -19.02 3.97
N VAL A 44 -0.31 -18.33 3.59
CA VAL A 44 1.04 -18.90 3.77
C VAL A 44 1.38 -19.00 5.26
N LEU A 45 1.05 -17.98 6.05
CA LEU A 45 1.31 -17.99 7.50
C LEU A 45 0.48 -19.06 8.22
N ASP A 46 -0.78 -19.24 7.84
CA ASP A 46 -1.67 -20.22 8.48
C ASP A 46 -1.19 -21.67 8.34
N ARG A 47 -0.24 -21.94 7.42
CA ARG A 47 0.43 -23.25 7.33
C ARG A 47 1.46 -23.51 8.42
N PHE A 48 1.95 -22.44 9.06
CA PHE A 48 3.00 -22.52 10.08
C PHE A 48 2.51 -22.06 11.45
N GLU A 49 1.51 -21.19 11.50
CA GLU A 49 1.02 -20.54 12.69
C GLU A 49 -0.47 -20.22 12.55
N ASN A 50 -1.22 -20.25 13.64
CA ASN A 50 -2.66 -19.91 13.62
C ASN A 50 -2.85 -18.39 13.52
N TYR A 51 -2.62 -17.80 12.32
CA TYR A 51 -2.67 -16.37 12.10
C TYR A 51 -4.09 -15.84 11.88
N THR A 52 -4.94 -16.54 11.08
CA THR A 52 -6.32 -16.13 10.79
C THR A 52 -7.36 -16.99 11.47
N GLY A 53 -7.06 -18.25 11.83
CA GLY A 53 -8.01 -19.20 12.41
C GLY A 53 -8.49 -18.81 13.82
N ASP A 54 -9.48 -19.49 14.35
CA ASP A 54 -10.03 -19.25 15.68
C ASP A 54 -9.08 -19.67 16.81
N GLY A 55 -9.16 -18.96 17.97
CA GLY A 55 -8.32 -19.25 19.13
C GLY A 55 -6.85 -18.80 18.95
N GLY A 56 -5.98 -19.23 19.85
CA GLY A 56 -4.57 -18.84 19.90
C GLY A 56 -4.30 -17.54 20.67
N SER A 57 -3.02 -17.23 20.90
CA SER A 57 -2.60 -16.01 21.59
C SER A 57 -2.66 -14.79 20.65
N PHE A 58 -2.85 -13.60 21.21
CA PHE A 58 -2.82 -12.35 20.44
C PHE A 58 -1.53 -12.19 19.62
N LEU A 59 -0.39 -12.66 20.16
CA LEU A 59 0.89 -12.59 19.47
C LEU A 59 0.91 -13.45 18.20
N GLN A 60 0.27 -14.62 18.19
CA GLN A 60 0.17 -15.48 17.00
C GLN A 60 -0.70 -14.85 15.90
N LYS A 61 -1.55 -13.89 16.27
CA LYS A 61 -2.43 -13.17 15.34
C LYS A 61 -1.77 -11.96 14.68
N LEU A 62 -0.47 -11.74 14.89
CA LEU A 62 0.28 -10.67 14.23
C LEU A 62 1.24 -11.25 13.19
N HIS A 63 1.31 -10.57 12.05
CA HIS A 63 2.12 -11.00 10.93
C HIS A 63 3.62 -10.96 11.25
N VAL A 64 4.38 -12.01 10.91
CA VAL A 64 5.83 -12.11 11.12
C VAL A 64 6.59 -10.90 10.57
N GLY A 65 6.19 -10.38 9.40
CA GLY A 65 6.76 -9.17 8.82
C GLY A 65 6.47 -7.89 9.61
N THR A 66 5.34 -7.84 10.34
CA THR A 66 5.06 -6.73 11.27
C THR A 66 6.06 -6.74 12.43
N TYR A 67 6.34 -7.90 13.02
CA TYR A 67 7.41 -8.03 14.02
C TYR A 67 8.77 -7.58 13.48
N ALA A 68 9.11 -8.01 12.25
CA ALA A 68 10.37 -7.59 11.62
C ALA A 68 10.46 -6.06 11.46
N ILE A 69 9.38 -5.40 11.02
CA ILE A 69 9.29 -3.93 10.93
C ILE A 69 9.47 -3.29 12.31
N LEU A 70 8.78 -3.78 13.33
CA LEU A 70 8.86 -3.25 14.69
C LEU A 70 10.25 -3.43 15.31
N LEU A 71 10.95 -4.54 15.02
CA LEU A 71 12.32 -4.79 15.47
C LEU A 71 13.36 -3.94 14.73
N VAL A 72 13.17 -3.67 13.45
CA VAL A 72 14.08 -2.82 12.67
C VAL A 72 13.91 -1.33 13.03
N ALA A 73 12.74 -0.91 13.50
CA ALA A 73 12.47 0.48 13.81
C ALA A 73 13.43 1.10 14.85
N PRO A 74 13.66 0.53 16.05
CA PRO A 74 14.62 1.09 17.01
C PRO A 74 16.03 1.13 16.45
N LEU A 75 16.46 0.12 15.69
CA LEU A 75 17.76 0.12 15.02
C LEU A 75 17.87 1.29 14.03
N ALA A 76 16.85 1.52 13.21
CA ALA A 76 16.84 2.59 12.21
C ALA A 76 16.77 3.99 12.84
N LEU A 77 16.03 4.14 13.95
CA LEU A 77 15.74 5.43 14.57
C LEU A 77 16.79 5.87 15.60
N ILE A 78 17.45 4.93 16.28
CA ILE A 78 18.34 5.23 17.42
C ILE A 78 19.82 5.08 17.05
N SER A 79 20.18 4.13 16.15
CA SER A 79 21.58 3.78 15.88
C SER A 79 22.40 4.88 15.19
N ARG A 80 21.75 5.89 14.61
CA ARG A 80 22.42 7.01 13.93
C ARG A 80 21.57 8.29 13.99
N PRO A 81 22.19 9.48 13.90
CA PRO A 81 21.46 10.74 13.82
C PRO A 81 20.56 10.78 12.57
N ILE A 82 19.30 11.11 12.77
CA ILE A 82 18.34 11.31 11.68
C ILE A 82 18.47 12.76 11.18
N VAL A 83 18.91 12.93 9.95
CA VAL A 83 19.04 14.25 9.34
C VAL A 83 17.80 14.57 8.51
N LEU A 84 16.85 15.26 9.12
CA LEU A 84 15.63 15.73 8.45
C LEU A 84 15.80 17.21 8.06
N ARG A 85 15.36 17.60 6.87
CA ARG A 85 15.48 18.97 6.36
C ARG A 85 14.14 19.47 5.82
N GLY A 86 13.80 20.71 6.15
CA GLY A 86 12.62 21.39 5.62
C GLY A 86 11.33 20.59 5.84
N ASP A 87 10.66 20.22 4.76
CA ASP A 87 9.37 19.50 4.79
C ASP A 87 9.46 18.08 5.41
N GLU A 88 10.65 17.48 5.41
CA GLU A 88 10.83 16.13 6.00
C GLU A 88 10.51 16.10 7.50
N ILE A 89 10.81 17.21 8.22
CA ILE A 89 10.45 17.34 9.65
C ILE A 89 8.92 17.25 9.82
N GLY A 90 8.19 17.94 8.93
CA GLY A 90 6.72 17.91 8.93
C GLY A 90 6.16 16.51 8.67
N LYS A 91 6.74 15.77 7.72
CA LYS A 91 6.36 14.39 7.39
C LYS A 91 6.66 13.44 8.55
N PHE A 92 7.85 13.53 9.12
CA PHE A 92 8.25 12.73 10.29
C PHE A 92 7.31 12.96 11.49
N LYS A 93 7.02 14.24 11.82
CA LYS A 93 6.08 14.57 12.91
C LYS A 93 4.68 14.05 12.63
N ALA A 94 4.22 14.08 11.38
CA ALA A 94 2.91 13.55 11.00
C ALA A 94 2.85 12.03 11.21
N LEU A 95 3.85 11.29 10.73
CA LEU A 95 3.96 9.85 10.92
C LEU A 95 4.06 9.47 12.40
N LEU A 96 4.88 10.19 13.17
CA LEU A 96 5.02 9.94 14.61
C LEU A 96 3.69 10.14 15.35
N ARG A 97 2.97 11.25 15.05
CA ARG A 97 1.64 11.51 15.65
C ARG A 97 0.64 10.43 15.27
N PHE A 98 0.68 9.96 14.02
CA PHE A 98 -0.18 8.86 13.57
C PHE A 98 0.12 7.56 14.29
N VAL A 99 1.40 7.19 14.44
CA VAL A 99 1.83 6.02 15.24
C VAL A 99 1.37 6.15 16.71
N LEU A 100 1.57 7.32 17.34
CA LEU A 100 1.13 7.55 18.72
C LEU A 100 -0.40 7.47 18.86
N LEU A 101 -1.14 8.00 17.88
CA LEU A 101 -2.60 7.88 17.86
C LEU A 101 -3.02 6.40 17.76
N LEU A 102 -2.36 5.61 16.91
CA LEU A 102 -2.64 4.17 16.79
C LEU A 102 -2.34 3.43 18.10
N VAL A 103 -1.25 3.75 18.78
CA VAL A 103 -0.97 3.18 20.11
C VAL A 103 -2.07 3.57 21.11
N GLY A 104 -2.52 4.82 21.11
CA GLY A 104 -3.68 5.26 21.92
C GLY A 104 -4.97 4.51 21.54
N LEU A 105 -5.18 4.25 20.26
CA LEU A 105 -6.31 3.45 19.77
C LEU A 105 -6.26 1.99 20.28
N MET A 106 -5.05 1.38 20.33
CA MET A 106 -4.89 0.04 20.92
C MET A 106 -5.25 0.01 22.41
N VAL A 107 -4.83 1.04 23.15
CA VAL A 107 -5.21 1.19 24.57
C VAL A 107 -6.73 1.33 24.69
N TYR A 108 -7.36 2.15 23.86
CA TYR A 108 -8.82 2.30 23.84
C TYR A 108 -9.52 0.96 23.58
N LEU A 109 -9.12 0.22 22.52
CA LEU A 109 -9.69 -1.08 22.19
C LEU A 109 -9.52 -2.11 23.32
N GLY A 110 -8.39 -2.05 24.04
CA GLY A 110 -8.18 -2.86 25.24
C GLY A 110 -9.14 -2.49 26.39
N LEU A 111 -9.39 -1.19 26.61
CA LEU A 111 -10.29 -0.72 27.67
C LEU A 111 -11.77 -1.04 27.41
N VAL A 112 -12.19 -1.04 26.14
CA VAL A 112 -13.58 -1.41 25.77
C VAL A 112 -13.77 -2.92 25.55
N GLY A 113 -12.72 -3.74 25.74
CA GLY A 113 -12.80 -5.19 25.61
C GLY A 113 -12.69 -5.72 24.15
N HIS A 114 -12.34 -4.87 23.19
CA HIS A 114 -12.27 -5.20 21.76
C HIS A 114 -10.83 -5.51 21.30
N ILE A 115 -10.03 -6.20 22.12
CA ILE A 115 -8.62 -6.43 21.88
C ILE A 115 -8.35 -7.22 20.58
N SER A 116 -9.27 -8.13 20.17
CA SER A 116 -9.16 -8.91 18.92
C SER A 116 -9.11 -8.00 17.69
N THR A 117 -9.82 -6.88 17.72
CA THR A 117 -9.82 -5.85 16.66
C THR A 117 -8.46 -5.19 16.48
N SER A 118 -7.63 -5.11 17.53
CA SER A 118 -6.31 -4.46 17.48
C SER A 118 -5.38 -5.07 16.46
N GLY A 119 -5.48 -6.38 16.18
CA GLY A 119 -4.62 -7.07 15.22
C GLY A 119 -4.70 -6.46 13.81
N ILE A 120 -5.90 -6.06 13.36
CA ILE A 120 -6.11 -5.40 12.06
C ILE A 120 -5.35 -4.07 12.01
N PHE A 121 -5.48 -3.24 13.06
CA PHE A 121 -4.86 -1.91 13.12
C PHE A 121 -3.34 -1.99 13.28
N ILE A 122 -2.82 -3.01 13.99
CA ILE A 122 -1.38 -3.22 14.15
C ILE A 122 -0.77 -3.65 12.81
N ASP A 123 -1.31 -4.69 12.17
CA ASP A 123 -0.74 -5.25 10.96
C ASP A 123 -0.87 -4.33 9.73
N THR A 124 -1.96 -3.57 9.65
CA THR A 124 -2.23 -2.73 8.48
C THR A 124 -1.70 -1.31 8.66
N TYR A 125 -1.97 -0.66 9.79
CA TYR A 125 -1.73 0.77 9.95
C TYR A 125 -0.53 1.10 10.84
N LEU A 126 -0.34 0.39 11.96
CA LEU A 126 0.82 0.62 12.84
C LEU A 126 2.10 0.20 12.11
N ALA A 127 2.09 -0.98 11.47
CA ALA A 127 3.20 -1.42 10.63
C ALA A 127 3.51 -0.42 9.51
N ALA A 128 2.47 0.15 8.85
CA ALA A 128 2.64 1.19 7.83
C ALA A 128 3.25 2.47 8.40
N GLY A 129 2.75 2.97 9.52
CA GLY A 129 3.27 4.16 10.19
C GLY A 129 4.73 4.01 10.61
N VAL A 130 5.07 2.86 11.21
CA VAL A 130 6.44 2.53 11.63
C VAL A 130 7.36 2.34 10.42
N ALA A 131 6.91 1.66 9.35
CA ALA A 131 7.64 1.57 8.09
C ALA A 131 7.92 2.97 7.51
N GLY A 132 6.94 3.88 7.59
CA GLY A 132 7.12 5.28 7.22
C GLY A 132 8.20 5.99 8.05
N LEU A 133 8.28 5.78 9.36
CA LEU A 133 9.33 6.32 10.22
C LEU A 133 10.71 5.75 9.87
N ILE A 134 10.80 4.43 9.61
CA ILE A 134 12.03 3.79 9.13
C ILE A 134 12.48 4.42 7.81
N MET A 135 11.57 4.63 6.86
CA MET A 135 11.87 5.31 5.59
C MET A 135 12.40 6.72 5.82
N MET A 136 11.83 7.49 6.75
CA MET A 136 12.32 8.84 7.05
C MET A 136 13.71 8.84 7.70
N ALA A 137 14.10 7.78 8.40
CA ALA A 137 15.44 7.60 8.93
C ALA A 137 16.48 7.23 7.87
N GLN A 138 16.06 6.73 6.69
CA GLN A 138 16.96 6.40 5.58
C GLN A 138 17.38 7.65 4.79
N SER A 139 18.57 7.58 4.17
CA SER A 139 18.99 8.61 3.21
C SER A 139 18.07 8.64 1.99
N GLU A 140 18.01 9.78 1.29
CA GLU A 140 17.17 9.91 0.07
C GLU A 140 17.51 8.84 -0.98
N ALA A 141 18.81 8.54 -1.17
CA ALA A 141 19.25 7.51 -2.10
C ALA A 141 18.79 6.12 -1.68
N ALA A 142 18.86 5.80 -0.38
CA ALA A 142 18.38 4.53 0.18
C ALA A 142 16.86 4.41 0.04
N ARG A 143 16.10 5.47 0.38
CA ARG A 143 14.63 5.48 0.19
C ARG A 143 14.23 5.17 -1.25
N ARG A 144 14.90 5.80 -2.22
CA ARG A 144 14.62 5.56 -3.65
C ARG A 144 14.91 4.12 -4.05
N ARG A 145 16.04 3.55 -3.63
CA ARG A 145 16.38 2.16 -3.90
C ARG A 145 15.37 1.19 -3.27
N ILE A 146 14.91 1.47 -2.04
CA ILE A 146 13.83 0.69 -1.42
C ILE A 146 12.55 0.79 -2.29
N GLY A 147 12.19 2.00 -2.73
CA GLY A 147 11.05 2.20 -3.63
C GLY A 147 11.19 1.42 -4.93
N ASP A 148 12.37 1.44 -5.56
CA ASP A 148 12.64 0.68 -6.78
C ASP A 148 12.48 -0.83 -6.53
N VAL A 149 12.97 -1.36 -5.40
CA VAL A 149 12.79 -2.78 -5.01
C VAL A 149 11.30 -3.12 -4.86
N ILE A 150 10.52 -2.25 -4.21
CA ILE A 150 9.07 -2.50 -4.05
C ILE A 150 8.33 -2.43 -5.40
N VAL A 151 8.71 -1.52 -6.31
CA VAL A 151 8.13 -1.51 -7.67
C VAL A 151 8.48 -2.80 -8.41
N VAL A 152 9.71 -3.31 -8.30
CA VAL A 152 10.10 -4.62 -8.89
C VAL A 152 9.27 -5.74 -8.27
N MET A 153 9.06 -5.74 -6.96
CA MET A 153 8.18 -6.72 -6.28
C MET A 153 6.75 -6.68 -6.87
N LEU A 154 6.18 -5.48 -7.08
CA LEU A 154 4.86 -5.35 -7.71
C LEU A 154 4.85 -5.89 -9.15
N LEU A 155 5.91 -5.69 -9.91
CA LEU A 155 6.07 -6.27 -11.25
C LEU A 155 6.14 -7.80 -11.21
N VAL A 156 6.89 -8.36 -10.27
CA VAL A 156 6.94 -9.82 -10.06
C VAL A 156 5.55 -10.34 -9.71
N SER A 157 4.83 -9.67 -8.81
CA SER A 157 3.45 -10.03 -8.44
C SER A 157 2.50 -9.99 -9.65
N ALA A 158 2.60 -8.95 -10.49
CA ALA A 158 1.81 -8.84 -11.71
C ALA A 158 2.12 -9.97 -12.72
N LEU A 159 3.41 -10.29 -12.93
CA LEU A 159 3.83 -11.38 -13.81
C LEU A 159 3.39 -12.74 -13.29
N MET A 160 3.48 -12.98 -11.98
CA MET A 160 2.92 -14.18 -11.36
C MET A 160 1.42 -14.27 -11.59
N GLY A 161 0.67 -13.17 -11.39
CA GLY A 161 -0.76 -13.13 -11.68
C GLY A 161 -1.09 -13.43 -13.15
N VAL A 162 -0.28 -12.95 -14.10
CA VAL A 162 -0.43 -13.30 -15.53
C VAL A 162 -0.16 -14.79 -15.75
N PHE A 163 0.90 -15.34 -15.16
CA PHE A 163 1.20 -16.77 -15.23
C PHE A 163 0.05 -17.61 -14.66
N GLU A 164 -0.46 -17.27 -13.49
CA GLU A 164 -1.60 -17.95 -12.84
C GLU A 164 -2.86 -17.89 -13.74
N ALA A 165 -3.12 -16.72 -14.39
CA ALA A 165 -4.26 -16.56 -15.30
C ALA A 165 -4.16 -17.47 -16.52
N VAL A 166 -2.97 -17.65 -17.08
CA VAL A 166 -2.73 -18.49 -18.26
C VAL A 166 -2.77 -19.98 -17.91
N THR A 167 -2.18 -20.36 -16.79
CA THR A 167 -2.06 -21.77 -16.39
C THR A 167 -3.26 -22.28 -15.58
N HIS A 168 -4.11 -21.37 -15.08
CA HIS A 168 -5.19 -21.66 -14.12
C HIS A 168 -4.68 -22.38 -12.85
N HIS A 169 -3.41 -22.12 -12.50
CA HIS A 169 -2.76 -22.69 -11.32
C HIS A 169 -2.17 -21.57 -10.45
N ARG A 170 -2.56 -21.51 -9.17
CA ARG A 170 -1.99 -20.57 -8.20
C ARG A 170 -0.66 -21.10 -7.67
N ILE A 171 0.33 -20.20 -7.59
CA ILE A 171 1.65 -20.52 -7.05
C ILE A 171 1.59 -20.53 -5.50
N LEU A 172 0.87 -19.56 -4.93
CA LEU A 172 0.68 -19.45 -3.49
C LEU A 172 -0.65 -20.07 -3.06
N PRO A 173 -0.75 -20.56 -1.80
CA PRO A 173 -2.00 -21.09 -1.26
C PRO A 173 -3.07 -19.97 -1.22
N TYR A 174 -4.32 -20.39 -1.45
CA TYR A 174 -5.48 -19.52 -1.40
C TYR A 174 -6.72 -20.38 -1.13
N ASP A 175 -7.29 -20.23 0.04
CA ASP A 175 -8.33 -21.13 0.56
C ASP A 175 -9.76 -20.62 0.32
N ASN A 176 -9.92 -19.39 -0.21
CA ASN A 176 -11.24 -18.85 -0.50
C ASN A 176 -11.87 -19.52 -1.74
N VAL A 177 -13.12 -19.95 -1.58
CA VAL A 177 -13.91 -20.51 -2.68
C VAL A 177 -14.41 -19.40 -3.59
N GLU A 178 -14.00 -19.44 -4.85
CA GLU A 178 -14.43 -18.48 -5.88
C GLU A 178 -15.20 -19.22 -6.98
N ALA A 179 -16.26 -18.59 -7.50
CA ALA A 179 -17.04 -19.14 -8.62
C ALA A 179 -16.22 -19.27 -9.92
N GLN A 180 -15.19 -18.43 -10.07
CA GLN A 180 -14.28 -18.43 -11.22
C GLN A 180 -12.85 -18.21 -10.73
N PHE A 181 -11.89 -18.86 -11.39
CA PHE A 181 -10.48 -18.70 -11.09
C PHE A 181 -10.03 -17.24 -11.25
N ARG A 182 -9.34 -16.70 -10.25
CA ARG A 182 -8.76 -15.37 -10.24
C ARG A 182 -7.34 -15.41 -9.69
N PRO A 183 -6.35 -14.87 -10.41
CA PRO A 183 -4.98 -14.82 -9.94
C PRO A 183 -4.81 -13.87 -8.76
N ILE A 184 -3.86 -14.21 -7.89
CA ILE A 184 -3.50 -13.45 -6.70
C ILE A 184 -2.05 -12.91 -6.75
N GLY A 185 -1.17 -13.52 -7.56
CA GLY A 185 0.26 -13.20 -7.57
C GLY A 185 0.90 -13.38 -6.20
N LEU A 186 1.56 -12.32 -5.69
CA LEU A 186 2.14 -12.28 -4.34
C LEU A 186 1.17 -11.73 -3.28
N THR A 187 -0.08 -11.43 -3.63
CA THR A 187 -1.03 -10.81 -2.71
C THR A 187 -1.95 -11.84 -2.08
N GLU A 188 -2.65 -11.44 -1.03
CA GLU A 188 -3.61 -12.26 -0.30
C GLU A 188 -4.94 -12.44 -1.03
N HIS A 189 -5.25 -11.58 -2.03
CA HIS A 189 -6.56 -11.59 -2.66
C HIS A 189 -6.49 -10.98 -4.08
N PRO A 190 -7.30 -11.45 -5.06
CA PRO A 190 -7.33 -10.88 -6.41
C PRO A 190 -7.61 -9.37 -6.45
N LEU A 191 -8.47 -8.86 -5.54
CA LEU A 191 -8.73 -7.42 -5.44
C LEU A 191 -7.52 -6.63 -4.97
N ALA A 192 -6.68 -7.22 -4.09
CA ALA A 192 -5.43 -6.62 -3.64
C ALA A 192 -4.41 -6.56 -4.79
N LEU A 193 -4.28 -7.64 -5.58
CA LEU A 193 -3.45 -7.65 -6.79
C LEU A 193 -3.87 -6.52 -7.75
N GLY A 194 -5.16 -6.43 -8.07
CA GLY A 194 -5.68 -5.38 -8.95
C GLY A 194 -5.42 -3.97 -8.42
N THR A 195 -5.68 -3.72 -7.13
CA THR A 195 -5.49 -2.42 -6.49
C THR A 195 -4.01 -2.00 -6.47
N LEU A 196 -3.10 -2.92 -6.10
CA LEU A 196 -1.67 -2.64 -6.06
C LEU A 196 -1.07 -2.50 -7.45
N CYS A 197 -1.52 -3.27 -8.43
CA CYS A 197 -1.12 -3.12 -9.82
C CYS A 197 -1.60 -1.77 -10.39
N ALA A 198 -2.85 -1.38 -10.15
CA ALA A 198 -3.37 -0.09 -10.58
C ALA A 198 -2.50 1.05 -10.04
N ALA A 199 -2.40 1.20 -8.73
CA ALA A 199 -1.57 2.24 -8.11
C ALA A 199 -0.07 2.14 -8.49
N GLY A 200 0.43 0.93 -8.71
CA GLY A 200 1.79 0.64 -9.14
C GLY A 200 2.20 1.36 -10.44
N ILE A 201 1.26 1.60 -11.35
CA ILE A 201 1.51 2.30 -12.63
C ILE A 201 2.10 3.69 -12.37
N GLY A 202 1.47 4.50 -11.54
CA GLY A 202 1.96 5.85 -11.23
C GLY A 202 3.24 5.85 -10.40
N PHE A 203 3.45 4.86 -9.53
CA PHE A 203 4.70 4.69 -8.82
C PHE A 203 5.85 4.27 -9.76
N ALA A 204 5.62 3.38 -10.73
CA ALA A 204 6.59 3.04 -11.76
C ALA A 204 6.99 4.28 -12.60
N MET A 205 6.02 5.15 -12.92
CA MET A 205 6.28 6.41 -13.60
C MET A 205 7.05 7.43 -12.73
N ALA A 206 7.06 7.26 -11.41
CA ALA A 206 7.83 8.10 -10.48
C ALA A 206 9.29 7.67 -10.33
N THR A 207 9.68 6.46 -10.76
CA THR A 207 11.05 5.96 -10.72
C THR A 207 12.00 6.80 -11.59
N ARG A 208 13.31 6.62 -11.41
CA ARG A 208 14.34 7.21 -12.29
C ARG A 208 14.77 6.29 -13.43
N TRP A 209 14.04 5.22 -13.65
CA TRP A 209 14.32 4.27 -14.73
C TRP A 209 14.21 4.94 -16.11
N PRO A 210 14.87 4.41 -17.13
CA PRO A 210 14.72 4.92 -18.49
C PRO A 210 13.26 4.84 -18.93
N VAL A 211 12.85 5.72 -19.83
CA VAL A 211 11.43 5.87 -20.24
C VAL A 211 10.83 4.54 -20.70
N TRP A 212 11.57 3.78 -21.52
CA TRP A 212 11.10 2.49 -22.02
C TRP A 212 10.81 1.49 -20.87
N ALA A 213 11.67 1.44 -19.85
CA ALA A 213 11.49 0.54 -18.71
C ALA A 213 10.26 0.95 -17.86
N ARG A 214 10.01 2.27 -17.68
CA ARG A 214 8.81 2.76 -17.00
C ARG A 214 7.54 2.43 -17.78
N LEU A 215 7.56 2.56 -19.10
CA LEU A 215 6.41 2.23 -19.95
C LEU A 215 6.15 0.71 -19.95
N LEU A 216 7.22 -0.11 -20.03
CA LEU A 216 7.10 -1.55 -19.92
C LEU A 216 6.54 -1.95 -18.53
N ALA A 217 7.05 -1.35 -17.46
CA ALA A 217 6.54 -1.58 -16.11
C ALA A 217 5.06 -1.21 -15.98
N ALA A 218 4.66 -0.05 -16.50
CA ALA A 218 3.26 0.38 -16.49
C ALA A 218 2.38 -0.59 -17.29
N PHE A 219 2.85 -1.09 -18.43
CA PHE A 219 2.14 -2.08 -19.24
C PHE A 219 1.97 -3.41 -18.48
N VAL A 220 3.03 -3.95 -17.90
CA VAL A 220 2.97 -5.20 -17.11
C VAL A 220 2.00 -5.07 -15.94
N LEU A 221 2.03 -3.94 -15.22
CA LEU A 221 1.11 -3.67 -14.12
C LEU A 221 -0.35 -3.54 -14.61
N LEU A 222 -0.58 -2.90 -15.76
CA LEU A 222 -1.92 -2.81 -16.35
C LEU A 222 -2.47 -4.19 -16.73
N VAL A 223 -1.62 -5.05 -17.31
CA VAL A 223 -2.00 -6.45 -17.61
C VAL A 223 -2.28 -7.22 -16.32
N GLY A 224 -1.41 -7.12 -15.30
CA GLY A 224 -1.63 -7.72 -13.98
C GLY A 224 -2.94 -7.26 -13.34
N CYS A 225 -3.26 -5.97 -13.44
CA CYS A 225 -4.55 -5.43 -12.99
C CYS A 225 -5.73 -6.05 -13.75
N ALA A 226 -5.62 -6.18 -15.07
CA ALA A 226 -6.70 -6.72 -15.92
C ALA A 226 -6.97 -8.20 -15.61
N VAL A 227 -5.93 -9.04 -15.51
CA VAL A 227 -6.10 -10.49 -15.25
C VAL A 227 -6.60 -10.78 -13.83
N SER A 228 -6.39 -9.88 -12.86
CA SER A 228 -6.91 -10.01 -11.50
C SER A 228 -8.45 -10.06 -11.43
N GLY A 229 -9.13 -9.62 -12.50
CA GLY A 229 -10.59 -9.53 -12.56
C GLY A 229 -11.19 -8.47 -11.63
N ALA A 230 -10.38 -7.56 -11.09
CA ALA A 230 -10.83 -6.45 -10.25
C ALA A 230 -11.32 -5.29 -11.14
N ARG A 231 -12.61 -5.33 -11.55
CA ARG A 231 -13.21 -4.38 -12.52
C ARG A 231 -12.98 -2.92 -12.11
N PHE A 232 -13.23 -2.59 -10.86
CA PHE A 232 -13.10 -1.21 -10.38
C PHE A 232 -11.63 -0.76 -10.34
N ALA A 233 -10.69 -1.65 -9.97
CA ALA A 233 -9.27 -1.35 -10.03
C ALA A 233 -8.81 -1.12 -11.49
N LEU A 234 -9.31 -1.89 -12.45
CA LEU A 234 -9.02 -1.68 -13.87
C LEU A 234 -9.55 -0.33 -14.39
N LEU A 235 -10.76 0.05 -13.98
CA LEU A 235 -11.31 1.37 -14.29
C LEU A 235 -10.45 2.50 -13.71
N THR A 236 -10.05 2.37 -12.44
CA THR A 236 -9.19 3.37 -11.80
C THR A 236 -7.79 3.41 -12.43
N ALA A 237 -7.23 2.27 -12.86
CA ALA A 237 -5.99 2.20 -13.62
C ALA A 237 -6.09 2.93 -14.97
N ALA A 238 -7.19 2.77 -15.69
CA ALA A 238 -7.44 3.50 -16.96
C ALA A 238 -7.50 5.02 -16.70
N VAL A 239 -8.23 5.46 -15.68
CA VAL A 239 -8.28 6.87 -15.28
C VAL A 239 -6.90 7.37 -14.85
N GLU A 240 -6.11 6.55 -14.14
CA GLU A 240 -4.74 6.89 -13.74
C GLU A 240 -3.83 7.09 -14.96
N VAL A 241 -3.83 6.17 -15.92
CA VAL A 241 -3.03 6.30 -17.15
C VAL A 241 -3.40 7.59 -17.89
N PHE A 242 -4.68 7.89 -18.00
CA PHE A 242 -5.15 9.13 -18.60
C PHE A 242 -4.70 10.38 -17.83
N ALA A 243 -4.85 10.37 -16.50
CA ALA A 243 -4.38 11.46 -15.63
C ALA A 243 -2.87 11.66 -15.71
N LEU A 244 -2.08 10.59 -15.74
CA LEU A 244 -0.63 10.64 -15.92
C LEU A 244 -0.25 11.27 -17.26
N LEU A 245 -0.94 10.88 -18.36
CA LEU A 245 -0.71 11.46 -19.67
C LEU A 245 -0.99 12.97 -19.70
N LEU A 246 -2.10 13.39 -19.12
CA LEU A 246 -2.50 14.80 -19.14
C LEU A 246 -1.69 15.66 -18.17
N LEU A 247 -1.52 15.22 -16.93
CA LEU A 247 -1.01 16.06 -15.83
C LEU A 247 0.51 15.97 -15.66
N THR A 248 1.17 14.93 -16.18
CA THR A 248 2.63 14.85 -16.08
C THR A 248 3.29 15.78 -17.09
N PRO A 249 4.20 16.67 -16.66
CA PRO A 249 4.94 17.54 -17.57
C PRO A 249 5.84 16.70 -18.49
N TRP A 250 5.90 17.09 -19.76
CA TRP A 250 6.81 16.52 -20.75
C TRP A 250 7.98 17.49 -20.96
N PRO A 251 9.10 17.31 -20.25
CA PRO A 251 10.24 18.20 -20.37
C PRO A 251 10.88 18.08 -21.76
N LYS A 252 11.53 19.16 -22.20
CA LYS A 252 12.25 19.26 -23.48
C LYS A 252 11.39 19.45 -24.73
N LEU A 253 10.07 19.57 -24.63
CA LEU A 253 9.19 19.86 -25.75
C LEU A 253 8.59 21.25 -25.60
N THR A 254 8.42 21.96 -26.73
CA THR A 254 7.61 23.18 -26.76
C THR A 254 6.16 22.84 -26.44
N ARG A 255 5.38 23.81 -25.94
CA ARG A 255 3.95 23.57 -25.59
C ARG A 255 3.14 22.95 -26.74
N ARG A 256 3.43 23.36 -27.98
CA ARG A 256 2.75 22.83 -29.18
C ARG A 256 3.14 21.38 -29.42
N HIS A 257 4.43 21.06 -29.48
CA HIS A 257 4.91 19.69 -29.68
C HIS A 257 4.52 18.76 -28.51
N ALA A 258 4.51 19.26 -27.29
CA ALA A 258 4.03 18.49 -26.14
C ALA A 258 2.54 18.11 -26.27
N ARG A 259 1.67 19.02 -26.77
CA ARG A 259 0.25 18.71 -27.01
C ARG A 259 0.09 17.69 -28.14
N GLN A 260 0.82 17.84 -29.24
CA GLN A 260 0.77 16.88 -30.35
C GLN A 260 1.27 15.49 -29.91
N ALA A 261 2.40 15.43 -29.19
CA ALA A 261 2.92 14.18 -28.67
C ALA A 261 1.94 13.50 -27.69
N LYS A 262 1.28 14.27 -26.80
CA LYS A 262 0.25 13.74 -25.92
C LYS A 262 -0.96 13.22 -26.69
N ALA A 263 -1.39 13.89 -27.74
CA ALA A 263 -2.50 13.42 -28.58
C ALA A 263 -2.14 12.10 -29.29
N VAL A 264 -0.93 12.00 -29.86
CA VAL A 264 -0.46 10.76 -30.47
C VAL A 264 -0.40 9.61 -29.46
N VAL A 265 0.19 9.86 -28.28
CA VAL A 265 0.26 8.83 -27.21
C VAL A 265 -1.14 8.46 -26.72
N LEU A 266 -2.06 9.42 -26.60
CA LEU A 266 -3.45 9.13 -26.24
C LEU A 266 -4.12 8.20 -27.26
N ILE A 267 -3.96 8.45 -28.55
CA ILE A 267 -4.47 7.58 -29.60
C ILE A 267 -3.86 6.19 -29.49
N LEU A 268 -2.54 6.08 -29.31
CA LEU A 268 -1.87 4.80 -29.13
C LEU A 268 -2.35 4.06 -27.88
N VAL A 269 -2.58 4.76 -26.76
CA VAL A 269 -3.14 4.18 -25.53
C VAL A 269 -4.58 3.68 -25.77
N LEU A 270 -5.40 4.42 -26.51
CA LEU A 270 -6.77 4.00 -26.82
C LEU A 270 -6.78 2.77 -27.75
N ILE A 271 -5.96 2.77 -28.79
CA ILE A 271 -5.85 1.62 -29.72
C ILE A 271 -5.25 0.41 -28.97
N GLY A 272 -4.16 0.60 -28.24
CA GLY A 272 -3.52 -0.48 -27.45
C GLY A 272 -4.43 -1.01 -26.34
N GLY A 273 -5.18 -0.14 -25.70
CA GLY A 273 -6.20 -0.51 -24.72
C GLY A 273 -7.35 -1.33 -25.32
N ALA A 274 -7.86 -0.91 -26.49
CA ALA A 274 -8.88 -1.65 -27.21
C ALA A 274 -8.37 -3.03 -27.68
N ALA A 275 -7.13 -3.09 -28.19
CA ALA A 275 -6.49 -4.35 -28.56
C ALA A 275 -6.28 -5.28 -27.37
N LEU A 276 -5.85 -4.74 -26.21
CA LEU A 276 -5.72 -5.50 -24.97
C LEU A 276 -7.07 -6.05 -24.50
N VAL A 277 -8.12 -5.24 -24.50
CA VAL A 277 -9.49 -5.67 -24.17
C VAL A 277 -9.95 -6.78 -25.12
N ALA A 278 -9.73 -6.63 -26.44
CA ALA A 278 -10.09 -7.66 -27.41
C ALA A 278 -9.30 -8.97 -27.18
N LEU A 279 -8.00 -8.88 -26.87
CA LEU A 279 -7.16 -10.04 -26.56
C LEU A 279 -7.63 -10.75 -25.28
N LEU A 280 -7.90 -10.01 -24.22
CA LEU A 280 -8.41 -10.56 -22.96
C LEU A 280 -9.81 -11.17 -23.12
N ALA A 281 -10.65 -10.56 -23.97
CA ALA A 281 -11.98 -11.11 -24.30
C ALA A 281 -11.85 -12.43 -25.09
N SER A 282 -10.99 -12.50 -26.08
CA SER A 282 -10.75 -13.72 -26.86
C SER A 282 -10.17 -14.86 -26.04
N ALA A 283 -9.38 -14.53 -24.99
CA ALA A 283 -8.84 -15.48 -24.03
C ALA A 283 -9.85 -15.89 -22.94
N GLY A 284 -11.09 -15.39 -22.97
CA GLY A 284 -12.12 -15.67 -21.95
C GLY A 284 -11.87 -14.98 -20.60
N LEU A 285 -10.81 -14.19 -20.46
CA LEU A 285 -10.44 -13.53 -19.20
C LEU A 285 -11.37 -12.37 -18.83
N LEU A 286 -12.21 -11.92 -19.78
CA LEU A 286 -13.22 -10.89 -19.57
C LEU A 286 -14.64 -11.43 -19.46
N SER A 287 -14.85 -12.73 -19.34
CA SER A 287 -16.20 -13.33 -19.22
C SER A 287 -17.04 -12.69 -18.11
N ARG A 288 -16.39 -12.35 -16.98
CA ARG A 288 -17.05 -11.65 -15.85
C ARG A 288 -17.59 -10.26 -16.19
N PHE A 289 -17.07 -9.60 -17.21
CA PHE A 289 -17.58 -8.29 -17.64
C PHE A 289 -18.87 -8.40 -18.44
N GLY A 290 -19.26 -9.63 -18.89
CA GLY A 290 -20.52 -9.92 -19.58
C GLY A 290 -21.73 -10.00 -18.67
N ASP A 291 -21.54 -10.25 -17.35
CA ASP A 291 -22.62 -10.50 -16.39
C ASP A 291 -23.39 -9.22 -15.97
N GLY A 292 -23.12 -8.09 -16.61
CA GLY A 292 -23.78 -6.80 -16.34
C GLY A 292 -23.17 -6.02 -15.16
N VAL A 293 -23.64 -4.77 -15.00
CA VAL A 293 -23.16 -3.85 -13.96
C VAL A 293 -23.78 -4.17 -12.59
N PHE A 294 -24.97 -4.75 -12.58
CA PHE A 294 -25.73 -5.15 -11.39
C PHE A 294 -25.72 -6.68 -11.21
N ASP A 295 -24.53 -7.26 -11.15
CA ASP A 295 -24.36 -8.68 -10.82
C ASP A 295 -24.55 -8.95 -9.31
N ALA A 296 -24.49 -10.23 -8.91
CA ALA A 296 -24.62 -10.63 -7.52
C ALA A 296 -23.63 -9.90 -6.59
N ASN A 297 -22.41 -9.58 -7.09
CA ASN A 297 -21.40 -8.87 -6.31
C ASN A 297 -21.77 -7.37 -6.09
N ALA A 298 -22.49 -6.75 -7.03
CA ALA A 298 -23.00 -5.39 -6.84
C ALA A 298 -24.12 -5.36 -5.79
N MET A 299 -24.99 -6.38 -5.79
CA MET A 299 -26.04 -6.52 -4.76
C MET A 299 -25.46 -6.76 -3.38
N VAL A 300 -24.41 -7.56 -3.23
CA VAL A 300 -23.67 -7.74 -1.95
C VAL A 300 -23.24 -6.38 -1.37
N ARG A 301 -22.79 -5.45 -2.20
CA ARG A 301 -22.36 -4.11 -1.74
C ARG A 301 -23.52 -3.23 -1.29
N VAL A 302 -24.71 -3.46 -1.81
CA VAL A 302 -25.94 -2.77 -1.34
C VAL A 302 -26.39 -3.39 -0.02
N SER A 303 -26.41 -4.73 0.07
CA SER A 303 -26.82 -5.44 1.29
C SER A 303 -25.91 -5.19 2.51
N VAL A 304 -24.68 -4.69 2.29
CA VAL A 304 -23.81 -4.27 3.40
C VAL A 304 -24.45 -3.17 4.26
N TYR A 305 -25.31 -2.31 3.69
CA TYR A 305 -25.98 -1.25 4.45
C TYR A 305 -27.07 -1.77 5.36
N ASP A 306 -27.55 -2.99 5.16
CA ASP A 306 -28.58 -3.61 6.02
C ASP A 306 -28.04 -3.87 7.44
N ILE A 307 -26.69 -3.85 7.61
CA ILE A 307 -26.03 -3.98 8.91
C ILE A 307 -26.55 -2.96 9.94
N PHE A 308 -26.91 -1.75 9.49
CA PHE A 308 -27.42 -0.71 10.39
C PHE A 308 -28.79 -1.07 11.02
N GLY A 309 -29.53 -2.02 10.43
CA GLY A 309 -30.75 -2.58 11.02
C GLY A 309 -30.51 -3.67 12.07
N HIS A 310 -29.28 -4.19 12.16
CA HIS A 310 -28.92 -5.32 13.03
C HIS A 310 -27.99 -4.96 14.19
N VAL A 311 -27.50 -3.70 14.26
CA VAL A 311 -26.57 -3.22 15.30
C VAL A 311 -27.25 -2.20 16.21
N GLY A 312 -26.87 -2.21 17.50
CA GLY A 312 -27.39 -1.28 18.49
C GLY A 312 -26.68 0.08 18.46
N TRP A 313 -27.26 1.08 19.12
CA TRP A 313 -26.63 2.40 19.25
C TRP A 313 -25.29 2.34 20.01
N GLN A 314 -25.12 1.40 20.93
CA GLN A 314 -23.86 1.21 21.66
C GLN A 314 -22.75 0.76 20.70
N ASP A 315 -23.06 -0.17 19.80
CA ASP A 315 -22.11 -0.68 18.78
C ASP A 315 -21.73 0.43 17.79
N LEU A 316 -22.68 1.29 17.41
CA LEU A 316 -22.41 2.43 16.55
C LEU A 316 -21.54 3.49 17.21
N LEU A 317 -21.64 3.68 18.53
CA LEU A 317 -20.87 4.69 19.27
C LEU A 317 -19.50 4.18 19.71
N PHE A 318 -19.41 2.94 20.20
CA PHE A 318 -18.18 2.42 20.80
C PHE A 318 -17.49 1.33 19.97
N GLY A 319 -18.15 0.89 18.89
CA GLY A 319 -17.69 -0.21 18.05
C GLY A 319 -18.08 -1.57 18.65
N MET A 320 -17.70 -2.63 17.93
CA MET A 320 -17.92 -4.01 18.33
C MET A 320 -16.65 -4.84 18.09
N PRO A 321 -16.46 -5.96 18.82
CA PRO A 321 -15.36 -6.88 18.56
C PRO A 321 -15.39 -7.43 17.14
N ALA A 322 -14.22 -7.69 16.54
CA ALA A 322 -14.13 -8.20 15.18
C ALA A 322 -14.90 -9.52 15.00
N ASP A 323 -14.86 -10.39 16.00
CA ASP A 323 -15.54 -11.69 15.96
C ASP A 323 -17.07 -11.51 15.94
N ALA A 324 -17.60 -10.59 16.75
CA ALA A 324 -19.03 -10.25 16.75
C ALA A 324 -19.47 -9.64 15.41
N LEU A 325 -18.63 -8.80 14.80
CA LEU A 325 -18.91 -8.25 13.47
C LEU A 325 -18.99 -9.36 12.41
N VAL A 326 -18.05 -10.32 12.41
CA VAL A 326 -18.08 -11.46 11.53
C VAL A 326 -19.37 -12.28 11.72
N GLU A 327 -19.78 -12.52 12.95
CA GLU A 327 -21.01 -13.24 13.28
C GLU A 327 -22.25 -12.53 12.71
N VAL A 328 -22.39 -11.23 12.90
CA VAL A 328 -23.49 -10.43 12.33
C VAL A 328 -23.51 -10.52 10.80
N VAL A 329 -22.35 -10.35 10.16
CA VAL A 329 -22.22 -10.39 8.71
C VAL A 329 -22.60 -11.76 8.13
N GLN A 330 -22.13 -12.85 8.74
CA GLN A 330 -22.40 -14.21 8.26
C GLN A 330 -23.80 -14.70 8.60
N LYS A 331 -24.25 -14.51 9.85
CA LYS A 331 -25.52 -15.10 10.33
C LYS A 331 -26.75 -14.23 10.02
N GLN A 332 -26.63 -12.90 10.02
CA GLN A 332 -27.77 -12.01 9.86
C GLN A 332 -27.85 -11.45 8.43
N LEU A 333 -26.72 -11.08 7.84
CA LEU A 333 -26.69 -10.56 6.46
C LEU A 333 -26.49 -11.68 5.42
N HIS A 334 -26.10 -12.88 5.83
CA HIS A 334 -25.76 -14.03 4.96
C HIS A 334 -24.68 -13.68 3.92
N LEU A 335 -23.75 -12.77 4.30
CA LEU A 335 -22.63 -12.35 3.47
C LEU A 335 -21.34 -13.06 3.89
N PRO A 336 -20.48 -13.49 2.95
CA PRO A 336 -19.20 -14.12 3.29
C PRO A 336 -18.24 -13.15 3.98
N THR A 337 -18.27 -11.88 3.58
CA THR A 337 -17.40 -10.81 4.12
C THR A 337 -18.07 -9.45 3.99
N LEU A 338 -17.64 -8.48 4.80
CA LEU A 338 -18.08 -7.10 4.72
C LEU A 338 -17.24 -6.34 3.68
N GLU A 339 -17.72 -6.26 2.42
CA GLU A 339 -17.01 -5.60 1.33
C GLU A 339 -17.16 -4.06 1.34
N SER A 340 -17.00 -3.44 2.50
CA SER A 340 -16.99 -1.97 2.65
C SER A 340 -16.07 -1.55 3.77
N ALA A 341 -14.87 -1.11 3.42
CA ALA A 341 -13.90 -0.66 4.42
C ALA A 341 -14.41 0.49 5.31
N PRO A 342 -15.14 1.52 4.81
CA PRO A 342 -15.69 2.56 5.67
C PRO A 342 -16.67 2.03 6.72
N ILE A 343 -17.56 1.12 6.31
CA ILE A 343 -18.55 0.53 7.24
C ILE A 343 -17.85 -0.39 8.22
N ALA A 344 -16.92 -1.22 7.77
CA ALA A 344 -16.15 -2.09 8.65
C ALA A 344 -15.36 -1.28 9.73
N ILE A 345 -14.68 -0.21 9.32
CA ILE A 345 -13.95 0.66 10.26
C ILE A 345 -14.92 1.32 11.26
N LEU A 346 -16.10 1.75 10.81
CA LEU A 346 -17.13 2.32 11.67
C LEU A 346 -17.61 1.29 12.69
N MET A 347 -17.92 0.06 12.26
CA MET A 347 -18.39 -1.00 13.16
C MET A 347 -17.32 -1.45 14.16
N LEU A 348 -16.06 -1.51 13.75
CA LEU A 348 -14.95 -1.93 14.59
C LEU A 348 -14.55 -0.88 15.65
N LEU A 349 -14.67 0.41 15.33
CA LEU A 349 -14.16 1.49 16.18
C LEU A 349 -15.27 2.32 16.85
N GLY A 350 -16.48 2.27 16.33
CA GLY A 350 -17.53 3.23 16.65
C GLY A 350 -17.29 4.60 16.00
N LEU A 351 -18.33 5.39 15.87
CA LEU A 351 -18.35 6.63 15.11
C LEU A 351 -17.26 7.65 15.52
N PRO A 352 -17.08 7.98 16.84
CA PRO A 352 -16.09 8.98 17.23
C PRO A 352 -14.66 8.55 16.90
N MET A 353 -14.31 7.29 17.19
CA MET A 353 -12.96 6.79 16.98
C MET A 353 -12.69 6.51 15.49
N ALA A 354 -13.70 6.10 14.73
CA ALA A 354 -13.60 5.95 13.28
C ALA A 354 -13.32 7.31 12.60
N LEU A 355 -14.04 8.37 12.97
CA LEU A 355 -13.79 9.72 12.45
C LEU A 355 -12.40 10.24 12.83
N LEU A 356 -11.97 10.05 14.08
CA LEU A 356 -10.63 10.43 14.53
C LEU A 356 -9.55 9.67 13.72
N PHE A 357 -9.71 8.36 13.55
CA PHE A 357 -8.78 7.51 12.82
C PHE A 357 -8.71 7.91 11.34
N VAL A 358 -9.85 7.99 10.64
CA VAL A 358 -9.92 8.36 9.22
C VAL A 358 -9.37 9.77 8.99
N GLY A 359 -9.71 10.72 9.88
CA GLY A 359 -9.18 12.09 9.85
C GLY A 359 -7.66 12.12 10.02
N ALA A 360 -7.12 11.36 10.97
CA ALA A 360 -5.68 11.27 11.20
C ALA A 360 -4.95 10.59 10.04
N LEU A 361 -5.50 9.51 9.48
CA LEU A 361 -4.96 8.84 8.30
C LEU A 361 -4.93 9.81 7.11
N GLY A 362 -6.07 10.45 6.80
CA GLY A 362 -6.18 11.41 5.70
C GLY A 362 -5.20 12.58 5.86
N TRP A 363 -5.13 13.17 7.07
CA TRP A 363 -4.20 14.24 7.36
C TRP A 363 -2.74 13.81 7.18
N THR A 364 -2.38 12.62 7.65
CA THR A 364 -1.03 12.06 7.50
C THR A 364 -0.69 11.86 6.03
N MET A 365 -1.59 11.28 5.24
CA MET A 365 -1.40 11.09 3.80
C MET A 365 -1.24 12.42 3.06
N LEU A 366 -2.06 13.43 3.37
CA LEU A 366 -1.91 14.77 2.80
C LEU A 366 -0.56 15.41 3.14
N ARG A 367 -0.07 15.23 4.36
CA ARG A 367 1.25 15.71 4.78
C ARG A 367 2.39 15.00 4.07
N VAL A 368 2.30 13.69 3.91
CA VAL A 368 3.32 12.89 3.22
C VAL A 368 3.34 13.21 1.72
N LEU A 369 2.18 13.49 1.11
CA LEU A 369 2.05 13.90 -0.29
C LEU A 369 2.54 15.33 -0.58
N ARG A 370 2.78 16.13 0.45
CA ARG A 370 3.26 17.50 0.24
C ARG A 370 4.57 17.46 -0.53
N PHE A 371 4.65 18.24 -1.62
CA PHE A 371 5.77 18.27 -2.56
C PHE A 371 6.09 16.92 -3.26
N ALA A 372 5.18 15.94 -3.22
CA ALA A 372 5.31 14.73 -4.04
C ALA A 372 5.10 15.06 -5.53
N ARG A 373 5.71 14.25 -6.41
CA ARG A 373 5.50 14.35 -7.87
C ARG A 373 4.04 14.09 -8.24
N ALA A 374 3.58 14.66 -9.37
CA ALA A 374 2.22 14.43 -9.85
C ALA A 374 1.89 12.94 -9.97
N SER A 375 2.81 12.12 -10.55
CA SER A 375 2.63 10.67 -10.67
C SER A 375 2.44 9.98 -9.32
N THR A 376 3.20 10.35 -8.30
CA THR A 376 3.06 9.79 -6.94
C THR A 376 1.72 10.17 -6.30
N ARG A 377 1.23 11.41 -6.54
CA ARG A 377 -0.08 11.86 -6.04
C ARG A 377 -1.22 11.13 -6.71
N ILE A 378 -1.13 10.97 -8.02
CA ILE A 378 -2.12 10.23 -8.82
C ILE A 378 -2.15 8.77 -8.35
N ALA A 379 -0.97 8.11 -8.22
CA ALA A 379 -0.86 6.74 -7.74
C ALA A 379 -1.52 6.53 -6.36
N LEU A 380 -1.26 7.42 -5.39
CA LEU A 380 -1.87 7.29 -4.07
C LEU A 380 -3.38 7.53 -4.11
N LEU A 381 -3.86 8.46 -4.93
CA LEU A 381 -5.30 8.67 -5.14
C LEU A 381 -5.95 7.43 -5.75
N THR A 382 -5.35 6.86 -6.80
CA THR A 382 -5.80 5.60 -7.42
C THR A 382 -5.85 4.48 -6.38
N PHE A 383 -4.80 4.34 -5.54
CA PHE A 383 -4.78 3.36 -4.47
C PHE A 383 -6.00 3.50 -3.54
N PHE A 384 -6.24 4.69 -2.99
CA PHE A 384 -7.36 4.87 -2.06
C PHE A 384 -8.72 4.70 -2.73
N VAL A 385 -8.91 5.23 -3.94
CA VAL A 385 -10.16 5.06 -4.68
C VAL A 385 -10.45 3.57 -4.94
N ALA A 386 -9.43 2.80 -5.37
CA ALA A 386 -9.58 1.37 -5.58
C ALA A 386 -9.80 0.61 -4.26
N ALA A 387 -9.06 0.94 -3.21
CA ALA A 387 -9.12 0.27 -1.90
C ALA A 387 -10.45 0.56 -1.15
N LEU A 388 -11.06 1.73 -1.35
CA LEU A 388 -12.38 2.04 -0.79
C LEU A 388 -13.52 1.21 -1.41
N SER A 389 -13.31 0.67 -2.62
CA SER A 389 -14.30 -0.19 -3.29
C SER A 389 -14.25 -1.66 -2.84
N ASN A 390 -13.37 -1.99 -1.93
CA ASN A 390 -13.18 -3.33 -1.38
C ASN A 390 -12.87 -3.25 0.12
N ASN A 391 -12.49 -4.36 0.74
CA ASN A 391 -12.16 -4.44 2.17
C ASN A 391 -10.67 -4.26 2.50
N ALA A 392 -9.82 -3.87 1.53
CA ALA A 392 -8.37 -3.77 1.74
C ALA A 392 -7.95 -2.79 2.85
N LEU A 393 -8.80 -1.84 3.23
CA LEU A 393 -8.53 -0.91 4.33
C LEU A 393 -9.08 -1.39 5.69
N SER A 394 -9.77 -2.53 5.75
CA SER A 394 -10.37 -3.08 6.97
C SER A 394 -9.95 -4.51 7.28
N THR A 395 -8.96 -5.02 6.58
CA THR A 395 -8.37 -6.35 6.77
C THR A 395 -6.87 -6.25 7.06
N LYS A 396 -6.25 -7.35 7.46
CA LYS A 396 -4.81 -7.44 7.76
C LYS A 396 -3.98 -7.49 6.47
N THR A 397 -3.81 -6.35 5.80
CA THR A 397 -3.13 -6.24 4.50
C THR A 397 -1.87 -5.37 4.57
N PRO A 398 -0.82 -5.61 3.77
CA PRO A 398 0.32 -4.73 3.63
C PRO A 398 0.07 -3.52 2.72
N ALA A 399 -1.08 -3.43 2.05
CA ALA A 399 -1.31 -2.48 0.96
C ALA A 399 -1.08 -1.01 1.36
N VAL A 400 -1.53 -0.60 2.56
CA VAL A 400 -1.30 0.77 3.08
C VAL A 400 0.19 1.03 3.33
N ALA A 401 0.92 0.03 3.84
CA ALA A 401 2.36 0.15 4.07
C ALA A 401 3.13 0.26 2.74
N ILE A 402 2.79 -0.55 1.74
CA ILE A 402 3.36 -0.48 0.38
C ILE A 402 3.14 0.93 -0.21
N ALA A 403 1.91 1.42 -0.19
CA ALA A 403 1.58 2.74 -0.72
C ALA A 403 2.36 3.86 0.00
N LEU A 404 2.41 3.84 1.34
CA LEU A 404 3.12 4.84 2.14
C LEU A 404 4.64 4.81 1.88
N VAL A 405 5.25 3.62 1.84
CA VAL A 405 6.68 3.43 1.54
C VAL A 405 7.01 3.99 0.16
N LEU A 406 6.19 3.69 -0.87
CA LEU A 406 6.39 4.20 -2.23
C LEU A 406 6.25 5.72 -2.33
N VAL A 407 5.27 6.31 -1.62
CA VAL A 407 5.13 7.79 -1.57
C VAL A 407 6.37 8.43 -0.95
N LEU A 408 6.90 7.88 0.15
CA LEU A 408 8.09 8.41 0.81
C LEU A 408 9.36 8.20 -0.02
N ALA A 409 9.45 7.08 -0.76
CA ALA A 409 10.56 6.77 -1.66
C ALA A 409 10.65 7.78 -2.82
N PHE A 410 9.51 8.18 -3.39
CA PHE A 410 9.46 9.03 -4.58
C PHE A 410 9.07 10.49 -4.29
N SER A 411 9.07 10.91 -3.02
CA SER A 411 8.88 12.32 -2.66
C SER A 411 10.07 13.19 -3.13
N ASN A 412 9.78 14.34 -3.73
CA ASN A 412 10.78 15.17 -4.40
C ASN A 412 11.39 16.20 -3.43
N ARG A 413 12.71 16.17 -3.19
CA ARG A 413 13.43 17.15 -2.38
C ARG A 413 13.64 18.50 -3.12
N GLU A 414 13.72 18.46 -4.45
CA GLU A 414 14.05 19.65 -5.25
C GLU A 414 12.92 20.68 -5.30
N ALA A 415 11.66 20.22 -5.28
CA ALA A 415 10.51 21.11 -5.24
C ALA A 415 10.40 21.91 -3.91
N ALA A 416 10.99 21.40 -2.83
CA ALA A 416 11.02 22.10 -1.53
C ALA A 416 12.06 23.23 -1.50
N LYS A 417 13.10 23.17 -2.35
CA LYS A 417 14.14 24.21 -2.45
C LYS A 417 13.70 25.43 -3.27
N SER A 418 12.75 25.26 -4.18
CA SER A 418 12.26 26.31 -5.07
C SER A 418 11.01 27.05 -4.54
N ALA A 419 10.44 26.61 -3.42
CA ALA A 419 9.35 27.35 -2.78
C ALA A 419 9.94 28.58 -2.08
N PRO A 420 9.54 29.80 -2.45
CA PRO A 420 9.98 30.99 -1.75
C PRO A 420 9.58 30.92 -0.29
N ASP A 421 10.52 31.27 0.59
CA ASP A 421 10.28 31.32 2.03
C ASP A 421 9.17 32.36 2.32
N ARG A 422 7.93 31.90 2.45
CA ARG A 422 6.78 32.74 2.76
C ARG A 422 6.71 33.03 4.27
N ARG A 423 7.85 33.30 4.88
CA ARG A 423 7.95 33.88 6.21
C ARG A 423 8.52 35.27 6.06
N GLY A 424 7.68 36.16 5.65
CA GLY A 424 7.81 37.59 5.79
C GLY A 424 6.65 38.09 6.64
#